data_6ad58804b901b8f1900b33b0ead451f1
#
_entry.id   6ad58804b901b8f1900b33b0ead451f1
#
_cell.length_a   1.000
_cell.length_b   1.000
_cell.length_c   1.000
_cell.angle_alpha   90.00
_cell.angle_beta   90.00
_cell.angle_gamma   90.00
#
_symmetry.space_group_name_H-M   'P 1'
#
loop_
_entity.id
_entity.type
_entity.pdbx_description
1 polymer ?
#
loop_
_entity_poly.entity_id
_entity_poly.type
_entity_poly.pdbx_seq_one_letter_code
_entity_poly.pdbx_strand_id
1 'polypeptide(L)'
;MNQLTNLTSSDLSAQHEQDAKDLTRILPASRKVYIQGSQPDIQVPVREISLTDTPTGLGGEKNIPIMVYDTSGVYTDPNVVIDLNKGLPNVRENWIEQRNDTEILDTLSSKFGQERLRDIRTADIRFKHIQKPRKAVRGANVTQMHYAKQGIITPEMEYIAIRENQKQLEGVDIRQHAGENFGAKNLRQITPEF
;
A
#
# COMPACT_ATOMS: atom_id res chain seq x y z
N MET A 1 -9.76 31.27 25.03
CA MET A 1 -9.79 29.95 25.72
C MET A 1 -10.21 28.91 24.67
N ASN A 2 -9.26 28.20 24.08
CA ASN A 2 -9.56 27.09 23.18
C ASN A 2 -9.94 25.88 24.04
N GLN A 3 -11.20 25.48 23.98
CA GLN A 3 -11.61 24.17 24.48
C GLN A 3 -11.04 23.12 23.55
N LEU A 4 -9.96 22.47 23.95
CA LEU A 4 -9.53 21.21 23.39
C LEU A 4 -10.59 20.17 23.78
N THR A 5 -11.56 19.95 22.89
CA THR A 5 -12.51 18.84 23.03
C THR A 5 -11.72 17.54 23.02
N ASN A 6 -11.77 16.80 24.11
CA ASN A 6 -11.23 15.45 24.19
C ASN A 6 -12.08 14.54 23.28
N LEU A 7 -11.67 14.41 22.03
CA LEU A 7 -12.28 13.46 21.09
C LEU A 7 -12.00 12.04 21.57
N THR A 8 -13.01 11.22 21.64
CA THR A 8 -12.87 9.80 21.97
C THR A 8 -12.35 9.03 20.76
N SER A 9 -11.84 7.83 20.97
CA SER A 9 -11.39 6.94 19.87
C SER A 9 -12.51 6.66 18.85
N SER A 10 -13.76 6.57 19.32
CA SER A 10 -14.95 6.42 18.47
C SER A 10 -15.23 7.66 17.63
N ASP A 11 -15.04 8.85 18.20
CA ASP A 11 -15.27 10.11 17.46
C ASP A 11 -14.24 10.29 16.34
N LEU A 12 -12.99 9.93 16.59
CA LEU A 12 -11.92 9.97 15.61
C LEU A 12 -12.15 8.97 14.45
N SER A 13 -12.68 7.79 14.77
CA SER A 13 -13.04 6.78 13.77
C SER A 13 -14.20 7.24 12.89
N ALA A 14 -15.24 7.82 13.49
CA ALA A 14 -16.37 8.38 12.75
C ALA A 14 -15.94 9.56 11.86
N GLN A 15 -15.05 10.41 12.37
CA GLN A 15 -14.51 11.52 11.59
C GLN A 15 -13.71 11.02 10.37
N HIS A 16 -12.86 10.02 10.57
CA HIS A 16 -12.09 9.44 9.45
C HIS A 16 -12.98 8.83 8.37
N GLU A 17 -14.03 8.11 8.78
CA GLU A 17 -15.00 7.55 7.83
C GLU A 17 -15.72 8.64 7.04
N GLN A 18 -16.07 9.73 7.71
CA GLN A 18 -16.70 10.89 7.08
C GLN A 18 -15.73 11.60 6.13
N ASP A 19 -14.49 11.81 6.55
CA ASP A 19 -13.44 12.44 5.74
C ASP A 19 -13.15 11.62 4.47
N ALA A 20 -13.11 10.28 4.58
CA ALA A 20 -12.94 9.39 3.43
C ALA A 20 -14.12 9.48 2.45
N LYS A 21 -15.36 9.55 2.97
CA LYS A 21 -16.57 9.76 2.15
C LYS A 21 -16.57 11.14 1.48
N ASP A 22 -16.12 12.17 2.20
CA ASP A 22 -16.04 13.54 1.68
C ASP A 22 -14.98 13.67 0.60
N LEU A 23 -13.83 13.01 0.73
CA LEU A 23 -12.82 12.92 -0.32
C LEU A 23 -13.37 12.25 -1.58
N THR A 24 -14.12 11.16 -1.43
CA THR A 24 -14.80 10.49 -2.56
C THR A 24 -15.83 11.41 -3.20
N ARG A 25 -16.51 12.24 -2.41
CA ARG A 25 -17.49 13.23 -2.90
C ARG A 25 -16.83 14.40 -3.64
N ILE A 26 -15.65 14.84 -3.18
CA ILE A 26 -14.87 15.91 -3.84
C ILE A 26 -14.30 15.42 -5.17
N LEU A 27 -14.00 14.12 -5.27
CA LEU A 27 -13.49 13.47 -6.48
C LEU A 27 -14.49 12.42 -7.01
N PRO A 28 -15.70 12.84 -7.43
CA PRO A 28 -16.79 11.91 -7.78
C PRO A 28 -16.47 11.02 -8.98
N ALA A 29 -15.52 11.44 -9.82
CA ALA A 29 -15.04 10.66 -10.95
C ALA A 29 -13.97 9.62 -10.58
N SER A 30 -13.63 9.47 -9.31
CA SER A 30 -12.59 8.51 -8.92
C SER A 30 -12.98 7.72 -7.68
N ARG A 31 -12.65 6.43 -7.68
CA ARG A 31 -12.86 5.54 -6.54
C ARG A 31 -11.66 4.63 -6.29
N LYS A 32 -11.46 4.24 -5.04
CA LYS A 32 -10.49 3.21 -4.71
C LYS A 32 -11.06 1.82 -5.02
N VAL A 33 -10.27 1.00 -5.71
CA VAL A 33 -10.58 -0.38 -6.05
C VAL A 33 -9.36 -1.23 -5.70
N TYR A 34 -9.59 -2.49 -5.35
CA TYR A 34 -8.51 -3.44 -5.08
C TYR A 34 -8.44 -4.50 -6.17
N ILE A 35 -7.27 -4.69 -6.75
CA ILE A 35 -7.00 -5.81 -7.64
C ILE A 35 -6.52 -6.97 -6.77
N GLN A 36 -7.25 -8.07 -6.85
CA GLN A 36 -6.99 -9.26 -6.06
C GLN A 36 -5.85 -10.08 -6.67
N GLY A 37 -4.91 -10.52 -5.85
CA GLY A 37 -3.88 -11.49 -6.21
C GLY A 37 -4.34 -12.93 -6.07
N SER A 38 -3.40 -13.87 -6.09
CA SER A 38 -3.65 -15.30 -5.95
C SER A 38 -4.18 -15.69 -4.55
N GLN A 39 -3.83 -14.90 -3.54
CA GLN A 39 -4.28 -15.08 -2.16
C GLN A 39 -5.16 -13.92 -1.72
N PRO A 40 -6.13 -14.14 -0.80
CA PRO A 40 -7.08 -13.10 -0.36
C PRO A 40 -6.44 -11.86 0.27
N ASP A 41 -5.27 -11.99 0.86
CA ASP A 41 -4.53 -10.92 1.52
C ASP A 41 -3.57 -10.16 0.58
N ILE A 42 -3.44 -10.61 -0.68
CA ILE A 42 -2.72 -9.88 -1.72
C ILE A 42 -3.71 -8.98 -2.47
N GLN A 43 -3.81 -7.74 -2.02
CA GLN A 43 -4.72 -6.73 -2.59
C GLN A 43 -3.96 -5.49 -2.99
N VAL A 44 -3.93 -5.19 -4.28
CA VAL A 44 -3.23 -4.02 -4.82
C VAL A 44 -4.22 -2.87 -5.00
N PRO A 45 -4.06 -1.76 -4.25
CA PRO A 45 -4.98 -0.63 -4.35
C PRO A 45 -4.73 0.15 -5.63
N VAL A 46 -5.80 0.42 -6.35
CA VAL A 46 -5.80 1.28 -7.54
C VAL A 46 -6.89 2.32 -7.44
N ARG A 47 -6.65 3.46 -8.09
CA ARG A 47 -7.64 4.51 -8.27
C ARG A 47 -8.22 4.36 -9.68
N GLU A 48 -9.49 4.00 -9.74
CA GLU A 48 -10.27 4.00 -10.98
C GLU A 48 -10.80 5.41 -11.22
N ILE A 49 -10.44 6.01 -12.34
CA ILE A 49 -10.83 7.37 -12.72
C ILE A 49 -11.76 7.26 -13.91
N SER A 50 -13.03 7.61 -13.71
CA SER A 50 -14.02 7.63 -14.78
C SER A 50 -13.78 8.83 -15.70
N LEU A 51 -13.81 8.59 -16.99
CA LEU A 51 -13.72 9.63 -18.02
C LEU A 51 -15.11 9.98 -18.55
N THR A 52 -15.29 11.22 -18.95
CA THR A 52 -16.51 11.64 -19.69
C THR A 52 -16.51 11.01 -21.07
N ASP A 53 -17.69 10.59 -21.53
CA ASP A 53 -17.84 10.05 -22.88
C ASP A 53 -17.49 11.11 -23.94
N THR A 54 -16.94 10.67 -25.05
CA THR A 54 -16.68 11.55 -26.21
C THR A 54 -18.00 12.09 -26.75
N PRO A 55 -18.13 13.42 -26.93
CA PRO A 55 -19.37 14.01 -27.48
C PRO A 55 -19.75 13.40 -28.82
N THR A 56 -21.04 13.24 -29.07
CA THR A 56 -21.56 12.65 -30.33
C THR A 56 -21.08 13.35 -31.58
N GLY A 57 -20.85 14.68 -31.54
CA GLY A 57 -20.24 15.44 -32.62
C GLY A 57 -18.77 15.10 -32.91
N LEU A 58 -18.10 14.37 -32.05
CA LEU A 58 -16.69 13.94 -32.17
C LEU A 58 -16.52 12.42 -32.22
N GLY A 59 -17.59 11.65 -32.45
CA GLY A 59 -17.54 10.21 -32.58
C GLY A 59 -18.42 9.44 -31.59
N GLY A 60 -18.78 9.99 -30.44
CA GLY A 60 -19.75 9.40 -29.50
C GLY A 60 -19.29 8.15 -28.79
N GLU A 61 -17.98 7.94 -28.60
CA GLU A 61 -17.41 6.75 -27.97
C GLU A 61 -17.43 6.83 -26.42
N LYS A 62 -17.69 5.71 -25.79
CA LYS A 62 -17.51 5.57 -24.34
C LYS A 62 -16.02 5.45 -24.01
N ASN A 63 -15.56 6.32 -23.12
CA ASN A 63 -14.19 6.26 -22.65
C ASN A 63 -14.05 5.25 -21.50
N ILE A 64 -13.05 4.37 -21.61
CA ILE A 64 -12.73 3.39 -20.56
C ILE A 64 -12.11 4.13 -19.37
N PRO A 65 -12.47 3.80 -18.12
CA PRO A 65 -11.84 4.38 -16.94
C PRO A 65 -10.33 4.15 -16.92
N ILE A 66 -9.59 5.13 -16.44
CA ILE A 66 -8.14 5.00 -16.23
C ILE A 66 -7.87 4.42 -14.86
N MET A 67 -7.00 3.42 -14.80
CA MET A 67 -6.55 2.79 -13.56
C MET A 67 -5.14 3.25 -13.22
N VAL A 68 -4.94 3.79 -12.03
CA VAL A 68 -3.62 4.20 -11.55
C VAL A 68 -3.36 3.62 -10.17
N TYR A 69 -2.11 3.27 -9.87
CA TYR A 69 -1.75 2.79 -8.54
C TYR A 69 -2.09 3.83 -7.47
N ASP A 70 -2.86 3.42 -6.46
CA ASP A 70 -3.31 4.32 -5.39
C ASP A 70 -2.31 4.36 -4.24
N THR A 71 -1.60 5.48 -4.11
CA THR A 71 -0.61 5.73 -3.04
C THR A 71 -1.21 6.36 -1.79
N SER A 72 -2.52 6.63 -1.76
CA SER A 72 -3.18 7.27 -0.61
C SER A 72 -3.25 6.39 0.64
N GLY A 73 -2.94 5.10 0.50
CA GLY A 73 -2.98 4.15 1.61
C GLY A 73 -4.38 4.00 2.20
N VAL A 74 -4.45 3.82 3.51
CA VAL A 74 -5.73 3.62 4.22
C VAL A 74 -6.53 4.92 4.42
N TYR A 75 -5.93 6.07 4.19
CA TYR A 75 -6.58 7.37 4.46
C TYR A 75 -7.80 7.66 3.58
N THR A 76 -7.86 7.06 2.41
CA THR A 76 -8.99 7.20 1.47
C THR A 76 -9.80 5.90 1.32
N ASP A 77 -9.63 4.96 2.24
CA ASP A 77 -10.38 3.71 2.25
C ASP A 77 -11.52 3.79 3.29
N PRO A 78 -12.78 3.86 2.85
CA PRO A 78 -13.91 3.96 3.77
C PRO A 78 -14.15 2.69 4.61
N ASN A 79 -13.51 1.58 4.24
CA ASN A 79 -13.66 0.31 4.97
C ASN A 79 -12.62 0.11 6.06
N VAL A 80 -11.62 1.02 6.16
CA VAL A 80 -10.55 0.93 7.15
C VAL A 80 -10.77 1.97 8.24
N VAL A 81 -10.78 1.51 9.49
CA VAL A 81 -10.82 2.37 10.67
C VAL A 81 -9.39 2.60 11.15
N ILE A 82 -8.96 3.86 11.15
CA ILE A 82 -7.64 4.25 11.66
C ILE A 82 -7.74 4.48 13.16
N ASP A 83 -6.98 3.70 13.94
CA ASP A 83 -6.78 3.91 15.37
C ASP A 83 -5.44 4.60 15.58
N LEU A 84 -5.47 5.86 15.99
CA LEU A 84 -4.26 6.65 16.23
C LEU A 84 -3.35 6.04 17.31
N ASN A 85 -3.92 5.26 18.22
CA ASN A 85 -3.16 4.57 19.27
C ASN A 85 -2.48 3.30 18.76
N LYS A 86 -2.99 2.65 17.72
CA LYS A 86 -2.40 1.45 17.11
C LYS A 86 -1.50 1.77 15.92
N GLY A 87 -1.69 2.94 15.32
CA GLY A 87 -1.00 3.33 14.10
C GLY A 87 -1.57 2.66 12.86
N LEU A 88 -0.86 2.78 11.75
CA LEU A 88 -1.29 2.19 10.48
C LEU A 88 -1.06 0.68 10.46
N PRO A 89 -1.98 -0.09 9.87
CA PRO A 89 -1.80 -1.53 9.71
C PRO A 89 -0.61 -1.84 8.79
N ASN A 90 0.13 -2.88 9.12
CA ASN A 90 1.24 -3.35 8.30
C ASN A 90 0.71 -4.24 7.17
N VAL A 91 0.78 -3.77 5.96
CA VAL A 91 0.32 -4.51 4.75
C VAL A 91 0.98 -5.89 4.63
N ARG A 92 2.25 -6.02 5.04
CA ARG A 92 3.07 -7.23 4.86
C ARG A 92 3.11 -8.15 6.07
N GLU A 93 2.41 -7.84 7.15
CA GLU A 93 2.54 -8.58 8.41
C GLU A 93 2.18 -10.05 8.25
N ASN A 94 1.01 -10.34 7.67
CA ASN A 94 0.55 -11.70 7.41
C ASN A 94 1.54 -12.48 6.52
N TRP A 95 2.05 -11.85 5.47
CA TRP A 95 2.98 -12.50 4.55
C TRP A 95 4.30 -12.87 5.22
N ILE A 96 4.79 -12.00 6.10
CA ILE A 96 6.01 -12.24 6.88
C ILE A 96 5.78 -13.36 7.91
N GLU A 97 4.62 -13.37 8.55
CA GLU A 97 4.28 -14.40 9.54
C GLU A 97 4.08 -15.77 8.91
N GLN A 98 3.42 -15.86 7.77
CA GLN A 98 3.21 -17.11 7.04
C GLN A 98 4.53 -17.77 6.62
N ARG A 99 5.54 -16.98 6.25
CA ARG A 99 6.88 -17.51 5.91
C ARG A 99 7.62 -18.12 7.10
N ASN A 100 7.30 -17.69 8.31
CA ASN A 100 7.87 -18.22 9.57
C ASN A 100 9.41 -18.24 9.63
N ASP A 101 10.04 -17.29 8.97
CA ASP A 101 11.50 -17.16 8.85
C ASP A 101 12.04 -15.94 9.60
N THR A 102 11.19 -15.27 10.37
CA THR A 102 11.53 -14.12 11.19
C THR A 102 11.08 -14.32 12.65
N GLU A 103 11.79 -13.69 13.56
CA GLU A 103 11.42 -13.59 14.97
C GLU A 103 11.29 -12.12 15.40
N ILE A 104 10.36 -11.84 16.31
CA ILE A 104 10.16 -10.52 16.89
C ILE A 104 11.21 -10.29 17.97
N LEU A 105 11.87 -9.13 17.94
CA LEU A 105 12.83 -8.74 18.98
C LEU A 105 12.09 -8.22 20.22
N ASP A 106 12.66 -8.47 21.39
CA ASP A 106 12.08 -7.99 22.66
C ASP A 106 12.14 -6.48 22.81
N THR A 107 13.13 -5.83 22.19
CA THR A 107 13.39 -4.40 22.29
C THR A 107 13.73 -3.80 20.92
N LEU A 108 13.75 -2.46 20.86
CA LEU A 108 14.25 -1.75 19.67
C LEU A 108 15.74 -2.08 19.46
N SER A 109 16.12 -2.38 18.21
CA SER A 109 17.47 -2.82 17.85
C SER A 109 18.45 -1.65 17.63
N SER A 110 17.96 -0.44 17.30
CA SER A 110 18.81 0.71 17.06
C SER A 110 19.31 1.34 18.37
N LYS A 111 20.55 1.82 18.38
CA LYS A 111 21.13 2.56 19.52
C LYS A 111 20.24 3.75 19.90
N PHE A 112 19.80 4.53 18.92
CA PHE A 112 18.89 5.65 19.13
C PHE A 112 17.58 5.21 19.78
N GLY A 113 16.96 4.14 19.31
CA GLY A 113 15.72 3.60 19.90
C GLY A 113 15.91 3.17 21.36
N GLN A 114 17.01 2.51 21.67
CA GLN A 114 17.34 2.10 23.03
C GLN A 114 17.61 3.30 23.95
N GLU A 115 18.33 4.32 23.49
CA GLU A 115 18.58 5.55 24.24
C GLU A 115 17.26 6.29 24.53
N ARG A 116 16.38 6.37 23.54
CA ARG A 116 15.06 6.98 23.72
C ARG A 116 14.18 6.20 24.70
N LEU A 117 14.26 4.87 24.72
CA LEU A 117 13.54 4.07 25.70
C LEU A 117 14.02 4.31 27.14
N ARG A 118 15.29 4.68 27.32
CA ARG A 118 15.89 4.97 28.64
C ARG A 118 15.64 6.40 29.09
N ASP A 119 15.33 7.32 28.18
CA ASP A 119 15.14 8.73 28.52
C ASP A 119 13.78 8.95 29.17
N ILE A 120 13.75 9.10 30.49
CA ILE A 120 12.54 9.30 31.32
C ILE A 120 11.79 10.58 30.88
N ARG A 121 12.49 11.61 30.40
CA ARG A 121 11.86 12.88 29.99
C ARG A 121 10.91 12.73 28.81
N THR A 122 11.04 11.68 28.05
CA THR A 122 10.20 11.40 26.88
C THR A 122 9.17 10.30 27.15
N ALA A 123 9.03 9.83 28.39
CA ALA A 123 8.17 8.71 28.73
C ALA A 123 6.70 8.96 28.40
N ASP A 124 6.21 10.17 28.69
CA ASP A 124 4.81 10.56 28.54
C ASP A 124 4.38 10.74 27.07
N ILE A 125 5.34 11.04 26.18
CA ILE A 125 5.08 11.24 24.75
C ILE A 125 5.39 10.01 23.90
N ARG A 126 5.75 8.88 24.51
CA ARG A 126 6.00 7.64 23.78
C ARG A 126 4.69 6.96 23.42
N PHE A 127 4.61 6.52 22.20
CA PHE A 127 3.53 5.63 21.80
C PHE A 127 3.68 4.27 22.48
N LYS A 128 2.65 3.82 23.17
CA LYS A 128 2.67 2.56 23.95
C LYS A 128 2.70 1.31 23.06
N HIS A 129 2.37 1.46 21.79
CA HIS A 129 2.21 0.37 20.82
C HIS A 129 3.23 0.45 19.67
N ILE A 130 4.44 0.96 19.93
CA ILE A 130 5.54 0.85 18.98
C ILE A 130 5.74 -0.62 18.64
N GLN A 131 5.54 -0.94 17.36
CA GLN A 131 5.77 -2.29 16.88
C GLN A 131 7.24 -2.67 17.05
N LYS A 132 7.45 -3.85 17.63
CA LYS A 132 8.79 -4.38 17.82
C LYS A 132 9.39 -4.79 16.49
N PRO A 133 10.70 -4.52 16.26
CA PRO A 133 11.35 -4.92 15.02
C PRO A 133 11.43 -6.45 14.91
N ARG A 134 11.46 -6.92 13.68
CA ARG A 134 11.71 -8.33 13.35
C ARG A 134 13.13 -8.52 12.82
N LYS A 135 13.71 -9.66 13.06
CA LYS A 135 14.96 -10.10 12.42
C LYS A 135 14.76 -11.51 11.84
N ALA A 136 15.59 -11.89 10.89
CA ALA A 136 15.64 -13.25 10.41
C ALA A 136 16.00 -14.21 11.55
N VAL A 137 15.39 -15.40 11.59
CA VAL A 137 15.82 -16.46 12.49
C VAL A 137 17.26 -16.86 12.17
N ARG A 138 17.96 -17.46 13.14
CA ARG A 138 19.38 -17.80 12.97
C ARG A 138 19.58 -18.72 11.75
N GLY A 139 20.40 -18.28 10.81
CA GLY A 139 20.72 -19.01 9.59
C GLY A 139 19.75 -18.77 8.43
N ALA A 140 18.63 -18.04 8.63
CA ALA A 140 17.74 -17.67 7.55
C ALA A 140 18.19 -16.39 6.83
N ASN A 141 17.78 -16.27 5.57
CA ASN A 141 17.94 -15.07 4.75
C ASN A 141 16.56 -14.69 4.20
N VAL A 142 16.12 -13.48 4.52
CA VAL A 142 14.78 -12.97 4.23
C VAL A 142 14.76 -11.93 3.09
N THR A 143 15.79 -11.92 2.27
CA THR A 143 15.84 -11.02 1.12
C THR A 143 15.04 -11.58 -0.06
N GLN A 144 14.34 -10.72 -0.81
CA GLN A 144 13.61 -11.15 -2.00
C GLN A 144 14.52 -11.89 -3.02
N MET A 145 15.76 -11.42 -3.15
CA MET A 145 16.78 -12.09 -3.97
C MET A 145 17.04 -13.54 -3.55
N HIS A 146 17.02 -13.81 -2.24
CA HIS A 146 17.21 -15.16 -1.72
C HIS A 146 16.05 -16.08 -2.14
N TYR A 147 14.82 -15.63 -1.98
CA TYR A 147 13.64 -16.39 -2.40
C TYR A 147 13.62 -16.62 -3.91
N ALA A 148 13.92 -15.58 -4.71
CA ALA A 148 13.99 -15.69 -6.15
C ALA A 148 15.03 -16.73 -6.61
N LYS A 149 16.22 -16.76 -5.98
CA LYS A 149 17.25 -17.78 -6.30
C LYS A 149 16.82 -19.21 -5.93
N GLN A 150 15.86 -19.36 -5.04
CA GLN A 150 15.28 -20.64 -4.66
C GLN A 150 14.05 -21.01 -5.51
N GLY A 151 13.63 -20.15 -6.43
CA GLY A 151 12.40 -20.32 -7.20
C GLY A 151 11.12 -20.11 -6.37
N ILE A 152 11.22 -19.41 -5.23
CA ILE A 152 10.08 -19.11 -4.36
C ILE A 152 9.52 -17.76 -4.76
N ILE A 153 8.27 -17.75 -5.20
CA ILE A 153 7.50 -16.53 -5.46
C ILE A 153 6.89 -16.07 -4.13
N THR A 154 7.23 -14.86 -3.72
CA THR A 154 6.67 -14.27 -2.50
C THR A 154 5.44 -13.43 -2.82
N PRO A 155 4.53 -13.21 -1.84
CA PRO A 155 3.41 -12.27 -2.01
C PRO A 155 3.84 -10.87 -2.43
N GLU A 156 5.02 -10.41 -1.99
CA GLU A 156 5.59 -9.13 -2.39
C GLU A 156 5.95 -9.09 -3.88
N MET A 157 6.48 -10.18 -4.45
CA MET A 157 6.79 -10.27 -5.90
C MET A 157 5.49 -10.22 -6.70
N GLU A 158 4.48 -10.97 -6.30
CA GLU A 158 3.17 -10.96 -6.95
C GLU A 158 2.50 -9.58 -6.86
N TYR A 159 2.53 -8.95 -5.69
CA TYR A 159 2.00 -7.60 -5.51
C TYR A 159 2.64 -6.60 -6.48
N ILE A 160 3.97 -6.66 -6.64
CA ILE A 160 4.69 -5.78 -7.55
C ILE A 160 4.32 -6.09 -9.00
N ALA A 161 4.23 -7.36 -9.39
CA ALA A 161 3.85 -7.76 -10.73
C ALA A 161 2.44 -7.25 -11.10
N ILE A 162 1.47 -7.40 -10.20
CA ILE A 162 0.12 -6.87 -10.40
C ILE A 162 0.15 -5.33 -10.55
N ARG A 163 0.91 -4.64 -9.70
CA ARG A 163 1.03 -3.18 -9.75
C ARG A 163 1.61 -2.69 -11.09
N GLU A 164 2.66 -3.33 -11.57
CA GLU A 164 3.33 -2.92 -12.81
C GLU A 164 2.51 -3.24 -14.06
N ASN A 165 1.68 -4.29 -14.00
CA ASN A 165 0.84 -4.70 -15.12
C ASN A 165 -0.43 -3.85 -15.31
N GLN A 166 -0.77 -2.98 -14.36
CA GLN A 166 -2.00 -2.16 -14.44
C GLN A 166 -2.08 -1.32 -15.71
N LYS A 167 -0.97 -0.75 -16.15
CA LYS A 167 -0.91 0.05 -17.38
C LYS A 167 -1.23 -0.76 -18.64
N GLN A 168 -1.10 -2.08 -18.58
CA GLN A 168 -1.36 -2.96 -19.73
C GLN A 168 -2.82 -3.39 -19.82
N LEU A 169 -3.55 -3.42 -18.68
CA LEU A 169 -4.97 -3.74 -18.63
C LEU A 169 -5.84 -2.67 -19.30
N GLU A 170 -5.31 -1.47 -19.47
CA GLU A 170 -6.04 -0.32 -19.98
C GLU A 170 -6.05 -0.22 -21.50
N GLY A 171 -5.42 -1.16 -22.24
CA GLY A 171 -5.33 -1.07 -23.70
C GLY A 171 -4.55 0.16 -24.21
N VAL A 172 -3.92 0.90 -23.33
CA VAL A 172 -3.00 1.98 -23.66
C VAL A 172 -1.71 1.34 -24.11
N ASP A 173 -1.60 1.12 -25.42
CA ASP A 173 -0.32 0.82 -26.08
C ASP A 173 0.56 2.08 -25.88
N ILE A 174 1.30 2.12 -24.79
CA ILE A 174 2.36 3.10 -24.60
C ILE A 174 3.45 2.70 -25.61
N ARG A 175 3.20 3.08 -26.88
CA ARG A 175 4.23 2.95 -27.91
C ARG A 175 5.35 3.86 -27.48
N GLN A 176 6.48 3.27 -27.12
CA GLN A 176 7.73 4.02 -27.08
C GLN A 176 7.84 4.76 -28.42
N HIS A 177 7.98 6.05 -28.39
CA HIS A 177 8.26 6.80 -29.60
C HIS A 177 9.55 6.23 -30.20
N ALA A 178 9.52 6.00 -31.51
CA ALA A 178 10.69 5.47 -32.23
C ALA A 178 11.89 6.40 -31.96
N GLY A 179 12.94 5.89 -31.31
CA GLY A 179 14.11 6.64 -30.91
C GLY A 179 14.32 6.79 -29.39
N GLU A 180 13.35 6.47 -28.55
CA GLU A 180 13.54 6.42 -27.12
C GLU A 180 14.07 5.05 -26.69
N ASN A 181 15.37 5.00 -26.43
CA ASN A 181 16.01 3.79 -25.93
C ASN A 181 16.25 3.92 -24.42
N PHE A 182 15.32 3.47 -23.62
CA PHE A 182 15.47 3.40 -22.16
C PHE A 182 16.19 2.13 -21.67
N GLY A 183 16.89 1.42 -22.56
CA GLY A 183 17.84 0.36 -22.20
C GLY A 183 17.24 -0.98 -21.81
N ALA A 184 15.94 -1.10 -21.60
CA ALA A 184 15.28 -2.37 -21.32
C ALA A 184 14.17 -2.63 -22.35
N LYS A 185 14.13 -3.82 -22.92
CA LYS A 185 12.92 -4.32 -23.59
C LYS A 185 11.87 -4.49 -22.50
N ASN A 186 10.91 -3.58 -22.43
CA ASN A 186 9.79 -3.75 -21.53
C ASN A 186 9.05 -5.03 -21.95
N LEU A 187 9.02 -5.99 -21.05
CA LEU A 187 8.17 -7.15 -21.22
C LEU A 187 6.72 -6.67 -21.31
N ARG A 188 5.95 -7.24 -22.23
CA ARG A 188 4.52 -6.93 -22.36
C ARG A 188 3.75 -7.28 -21.09
N GLN A 189 4.26 -8.22 -20.33
CA GLN A 189 3.69 -8.64 -19.05
C GLN A 189 4.83 -8.95 -18.08
N ILE A 190 4.77 -8.36 -16.90
CA ILE A 190 5.68 -8.66 -15.80
C ILE A 190 5.09 -9.80 -15.00
N THR A 191 5.85 -10.89 -14.85
CA THR A 191 5.46 -12.01 -14.01
C THR A 191 6.16 -11.92 -12.66
N PRO A 192 5.63 -12.57 -11.59
CA PRO A 192 6.26 -12.55 -10.28
C PRO A 192 7.69 -13.10 -10.24
N GLU A 193 8.06 -13.93 -11.23
CA GLU A 193 9.39 -14.53 -11.37
C GLU A 193 10.42 -13.56 -11.99
N PHE A 194 9.94 -12.50 -12.66
CA PHE A 194 10.78 -11.48 -13.30
C PHE A 194 11.40 -10.53 -12.27
#